data_4bc0d5d3647f5b574aa089d1d92de0da
#
_entry.id   4bc0d5d3647f5b574aa089d1d92de0da
#
_cell.length_a   1.000
_cell.length_b   1.000
_cell.length_c   1.000
_cell.angle_alpha   90.00
_cell.angle_beta   90.00
_cell.angle_gamma   90.00
#
_symmetry.space_group_name_H-M   'P 1'
#
loop_
_entity.id
_entity.type
_entity.pdbx_description
1 polymer ?
#
loop_
_entity_poly.entity_id
_entity_poly.type
_entity_poly.pdbx_seq_one_letter_code
_entity_poly.pdbx_strand_id
1 'polypeptide(L)'
;IRDRRVTAIVLADDVAYEQITKQLHKLISVHKITDLTDEGAIERELVLFKVNAAPERRSEIIEIANIFRAKIVDVGKSSLTIEATGDDAKLRGLEDLLRAYGIKETVRTGKVALSRSSRD
;
A
#
# COMPACT_ATOMS: atom_id res chain seq x y z
N ILE A 1 -7.46 -9.77 7.87
CA ILE A 1 -7.20 -9.92 8.67
C ILE A 1 -7.29 -9.85 9.18
N ARG A 2 -7.97 -10.00 9.01
CA ARG A 2 -8.17 -10.20 9.83
C ARG A 2 -8.25 -10.12 10.78
N ASP A 3 -8.79 -10.29 11.04
CA ASP A 3 -9.00 -10.23 11.94
C ASP A 3 -8.80 -9.72 12.62
N ARG A 4 -8.98 -9.29 12.49
CA ARG A 4 -8.74 -8.73 13.13
C ARG A 4 -7.80 -8.14 13.49
N ARG A 5 -7.58 -6.91 13.52
CA ARG A 5 -6.67 -6.75 14.36
C ARG A 5 -5.31 -7.18 14.05
N VAL A 6 -5.14 -8.28 13.82
CA VAL A 6 -3.91 -8.93 13.49
C VAL A 6 -3.30 -8.41 12.23
N THR A 7 -4.12 -7.78 11.45
CA THR A 7 -3.68 -7.27 10.16
C THR A 7 -2.57 -6.28 10.25
N ALA A 8 -2.42 -5.66 11.40
CA ALA A 8 -1.39 -4.65 11.55
C ALA A 8 0.00 -5.20 11.38
N ILE A 9 0.15 -6.50 11.43
CA ILE A 9 1.45 -7.09 11.33
C ILE A 9 1.75 -7.69 10.00
N VAL A 10 1.03 -7.33 9.00
CA VAL A 10 1.36 -7.79 7.67
C VAL A 10 2.73 -7.25 7.31
N LEU A 11 3.62 -8.15 6.93
CA LEU A 11 4.99 -7.81 6.68
C LEU A 11 5.30 -7.77 5.22
N ALA A 12 6.44 -7.18 4.89
CA ALA A 12 6.89 -7.15 3.53
C ALA A 12 7.38 -8.52 3.07
N ASP A 13 7.61 -9.41 4.00
CA ASP A 13 8.12 -10.74 3.71
C ASP A 13 6.99 -11.66 3.26
N ASP A 14 7.12 -12.23 2.07
CA ASP A 14 6.08 -13.09 1.51
C ASP A 14 5.84 -14.33 2.36
N VAL A 15 6.89 -14.90 2.94
CA VAL A 15 6.74 -16.10 3.75
C VAL A 15 5.92 -15.80 4.99
N ALA A 16 6.23 -14.68 5.64
CA ALA A 16 5.49 -14.29 6.84
C ALA A 16 4.04 -13.99 6.48
N TYR A 17 3.82 -13.36 5.35
CA TYR A 17 2.48 -13.05 4.90
C TYR A 17 1.67 -14.34 4.67
N GLU A 18 2.29 -15.32 4.05
CA GLU A 18 1.63 -16.60 3.82
C GLU A 18 1.26 -17.30 5.12
N GLN A 19 2.16 -17.25 6.09
CA GLN A 19 1.89 -17.88 7.38
C GLN A 19 0.72 -17.21 8.11
N ILE A 20 0.68 -15.90 8.07
CA ILE A 20 -0.41 -15.15 8.68
C ILE A 20 -1.72 -15.51 8.01
N THR A 21 -1.71 -15.60 6.70
CA THR A 21 -2.91 -15.94 5.94
C THR A 21 -3.39 -17.33 6.29
N LYS A 22 -2.48 -18.29 6.42
CA LYS A 22 -2.85 -19.65 6.79
C LYS A 22 -3.45 -19.70 8.19
N GLN A 23 -2.91 -18.92 9.11
CA GLN A 23 -3.44 -18.90 10.47
C GLN A 23 -4.83 -18.29 10.50
N LEU A 24 -5.07 -17.28 9.68
CA LEU A 24 -6.40 -16.70 9.59
C LEU A 24 -7.40 -17.74 9.08
N HIS A 25 -6.97 -18.61 8.17
CA HIS A 25 -7.84 -19.67 7.68
C HIS A 25 -8.23 -20.64 8.77
N LYS A 26 -7.39 -20.81 9.77
CA LYS A 26 -7.72 -21.67 10.90
C LYS A 26 -8.68 -21.00 11.87
N LEU A 27 -8.61 -19.69 11.99
CA LEU A 27 -9.41 -18.94 12.93
C LEU A 27 -10.78 -18.53 12.38
N ILE A 28 -10.84 -18.31 11.09
CA ILE A 28 -12.08 -17.94 10.42
C ILE A 28 -12.22 -18.81 9.19
N SER A 29 -13.44 -19.02 8.76
CA SER A 29 -13.68 -19.89 7.62
C SER A 29 -13.09 -19.29 6.36
N VAL A 30 -12.70 -20.16 5.45
CA VAL A 30 -12.21 -19.74 4.15
C VAL A 30 -13.23 -18.84 3.46
N HIS A 31 -14.50 -19.16 3.69
CA HIS A 31 -15.59 -18.38 3.15
C HIS A 31 -15.48 -16.90 3.54
N LYS A 32 -15.18 -16.64 4.81
CA LYS A 32 -15.09 -15.26 5.27
C LYS A 32 -13.89 -14.53 4.68
N ILE A 33 -12.80 -15.25 4.49
CA ILE A 33 -11.62 -14.63 3.87
C ILE A 33 -11.94 -14.26 2.44
N THR A 34 -12.69 -15.11 1.75
CA THR A 34 -13.10 -14.79 0.40
C THR A 34 -13.94 -13.52 0.37
N ASP A 35 -14.83 -13.37 1.35
CA ASP A 35 -15.66 -12.17 1.42
C ASP A 35 -14.83 -10.91 1.58
N LEU A 36 -13.71 -10.98 2.28
CA LEU A 36 -12.86 -9.81 2.45
C LEU A 36 -12.22 -9.36 1.16
N THR A 37 -12.08 -10.25 0.19
CA THR A 37 -11.48 -9.88 -1.09
C THR A 37 -12.50 -9.43 -2.11
N ASP A 38 -13.78 -9.45 -1.75
CA ASP A 38 -14.83 -9.00 -2.65
C ASP A 38 -14.92 -7.49 -2.65
N GLU A 39 -15.69 -6.96 -3.60
CA GLU A 39 -15.82 -5.52 -3.76
C GLU A 39 -16.42 -4.84 -2.54
N GLY A 40 -16.99 -5.59 -1.62
CA GLY A 40 -17.50 -5.04 -0.37
C GLY A 40 -16.42 -4.78 0.66
N ALA A 41 -15.18 -5.12 0.39
CA ALA A 41 -14.10 -4.96 1.36
C ALA A 41 -13.46 -3.59 1.27
N ILE A 42 -12.93 -3.15 2.40
CA ILE A 42 -12.09 -1.96 2.45
C ILE A 42 -10.66 -2.48 2.51
N GLU A 43 -9.86 -2.16 1.51
CA GLU A 43 -8.48 -2.63 1.42
C GLU A 43 -7.52 -1.46 1.45
N ARG A 44 -6.40 -1.65 2.12
CA ARG A 44 -5.35 -0.64 2.17
C ARG A 44 -3.99 -1.30 2.17
N GLU A 45 -3.03 -0.59 1.63
CA GLU A 45 -1.65 -1.01 1.63
C GLU A 45 -0.80 0.23 1.78
N LEU A 46 0.32 0.13 2.46
CA LEU A 46 1.26 1.23 2.57
C LEU A 46 2.46 0.92 1.67
N VAL A 47 2.88 1.88 0.89
CA VAL A 47 4.00 1.73 -0.02
C VAL A 47 4.97 2.89 0.15
N LEU A 48 6.26 2.59 0.08
CA LEU A 48 7.30 3.61 0.05
C LEU A 48 7.97 3.53 -1.30
N PHE A 49 8.05 4.67 -1.98
CA PHE A 49 8.74 4.78 -3.26
C PHE A 49 9.92 5.70 -3.10
N LYS A 50 11.12 5.25 -3.48
CA LYS A 50 12.25 6.14 -3.60
C LYS A 50 12.41 6.46 -5.07
N VAL A 51 12.32 7.75 -5.41
CA VAL A 51 12.23 8.21 -6.78
C VAL A 51 13.38 9.14 -7.10
N ASN A 52 13.95 9.00 -8.30
CA ASN A 52 14.93 9.95 -8.78
C ASN A 52 14.30 11.34 -8.85
N ALA A 53 14.99 12.32 -8.32
CA ALA A 53 14.43 13.67 -8.23
C ALA A 53 15.54 14.70 -8.37
N ALA A 54 15.92 14.98 -9.62
CA ALA A 54 16.84 16.08 -9.88
C ALA A 54 16.17 17.37 -9.41
N PRO A 55 16.95 18.34 -8.94
CA PRO A 55 16.37 19.55 -8.37
C PRO A 55 15.33 20.23 -9.27
N GLU A 56 15.55 20.21 -10.57
CA GLU A 56 14.63 20.88 -11.49
C GLU A 56 13.33 20.11 -11.69
N ARG A 57 13.26 18.85 -11.23
CA ARG A 57 12.07 18.04 -11.39
C ARG A 57 11.32 17.81 -10.07
N ARG A 58 11.87 18.30 -8.97
CA ARG A 58 11.29 18.04 -7.66
C ARG A 58 9.88 18.58 -7.49
N SER A 59 9.63 19.77 -7.98
CA SER A 59 8.30 20.35 -7.81
C SER A 59 7.23 19.54 -8.52
N GLU A 60 7.56 18.95 -9.66
CA GLU A 60 6.62 18.09 -10.37
C GLU A 60 6.28 16.85 -9.55
N ILE A 61 7.29 16.23 -8.95
CA ILE A 61 7.09 15.02 -8.15
C ILE A 61 6.29 15.33 -6.91
N ILE A 62 6.58 16.46 -6.26
CA ILE A 62 5.85 16.87 -5.07
C ILE A 62 4.39 17.12 -5.42
N GLU A 63 4.13 17.71 -6.56
CA GLU A 63 2.77 17.96 -7.01
C GLU A 63 2.02 16.64 -7.21
N ILE A 64 2.68 15.67 -7.84
CA ILE A 64 2.07 14.35 -8.03
C ILE A 64 1.73 13.73 -6.67
N ALA A 65 2.68 13.80 -5.74
CA ALA A 65 2.45 13.26 -4.41
C ALA A 65 1.23 13.92 -3.74
N ASN A 66 1.12 15.23 -3.87
CA ASN A 66 0.00 15.95 -3.27
C ASN A 66 -1.34 15.54 -3.90
N ILE A 67 -1.37 15.34 -5.20
CA ILE A 67 -2.59 14.93 -5.88
C ILE A 67 -3.09 13.60 -5.33
N PHE A 68 -2.17 12.69 -5.05
CA PHE A 68 -2.52 11.38 -4.51
C PHE A 68 -2.56 11.35 -2.99
N ARG A 69 -2.41 12.52 -2.34
CA ARG A 69 -2.40 12.63 -0.88
C ARG A 69 -1.33 11.75 -0.26
N ALA A 70 -0.21 11.65 -0.93
CA ALA A 70 0.95 10.96 -0.41
C ALA A 70 1.84 11.96 0.31
N LYS A 71 2.82 11.45 1.04
CA LYS A 71 3.70 12.30 1.84
C LYS A 71 5.12 12.15 1.38
N ILE A 72 5.87 13.26 1.41
CA ILE A 72 7.30 13.22 1.20
C ILE A 72 7.91 12.99 2.58
N VAL A 73 8.55 11.84 2.77
CA VAL A 73 9.10 11.50 4.09
C VAL A 73 10.61 11.57 4.15
N ASP A 74 11.27 11.74 3.01
CA ASP A 74 12.71 11.91 2.99
C ASP A 74 13.11 12.69 1.75
N VAL A 75 14.11 13.56 1.88
CA VAL A 75 14.60 14.39 0.80
C VAL A 75 16.11 14.22 0.72
N GLY A 76 16.56 13.56 -0.33
CA GLY A 76 17.98 13.38 -0.58
C GLY A 76 18.47 14.37 -1.62
N LYS A 77 19.76 14.29 -1.95
CA LYS A 77 20.34 15.19 -2.94
C LYS A 77 19.75 14.96 -4.33
N SER A 78 19.48 13.70 -4.66
CA SER A 78 18.99 13.37 -5.99
C SER A 78 17.78 12.45 -5.94
N SER A 79 17.13 12.33 -4.78
CA SER A 79 15.99 11.45 -4.65
C SER A 79 15.01 11.99 -3.63
N LEU A 80 13.76 11.55 -3.76
CA LEU A 80 12.71 11.81 -2.78
C LEU A 80 12.10 10.48 -2.42
N THR A 81 11.73 10.32 -1.15
CA THR A 81 11.00 9.12 -0.73
C THR A 81 9.56 9.53 -0.44
N ILE A 82 8.65 8.82 -1.05
CA ILE A 82 7.21 9.11 -0.97
C ILE A 82 6.51 7.96 -0.26
N GLU A 83 5.73 8.30 0.73
CA GLU A 83 4.92 7.33 1.46
C GLU A 83 3.47 7.48 1.02
N ALA A 84 2.85 6.38 0.59
CA ALA A 84 1.46 6.41 0.15
C ALA A 84 0.68 5.26 0.74
N THR A 85 -0.58 5.52 1.04
CA THR A 85 -1.50 4.51 1.54
C THR A 85 -2.75 4.55 0.69
N GLY A 86 -3.30 3.40 0.38
CA GLY A 86 -4.53 3.39 -0.40
C GLY A 86 -4.85 2.01 -0.93
N ASP A 87 -5.82 1.96 -1.83
CA ASP A 87 -6.16 0.72 -2.50
C ASP A 87 -5.28 0.54 -3.74
N ASP A 88 -5.47 -0.58 -4.43
CA ASP A 88 -4.68 -0.91 -5.61
C ASP A 88 -4.75 0.17 -6.68
N ALA A 89 -5.92 0.67 -6.96
CA ALA A 89 -6.09 1.62 -8.05
C ALA A 89 -5.30 2.89 -7.78
N LYS A 90 -5.38 3.39 -6.56
CA LYS A 90 -4.67 4.60 -6.18
C LYS A 90 -3.16 4.40 -6.26
N LEU A 91 -2.69 3.30 -5.66
CA LEU A 91 -1.23 3.07 -5.60
C LEU A 91 -0.66 2.78 -6.99
N ARG A 92 -1.41 2.09 -7.82
CA ARG A 92 -0.97 1.81 -9.18
C ARG A 92 -0.90 3.09 -9.99
N GLY A 93 -1.90 3.96 -9.84
CA GLY A 93 -1.89 5.25 -10.54
C GLY A 93 -0.71 6.10 -10.15
N LEU A 94 -0.39 6.14 -8.86
CA LEU A 94 0.76 6.89 -8.38
C LEU A 94 2.05 6.30 -8.92
N GLU A 95 2.19 4.99 -8.84
CA GLU A 95 3.39 4.32 -9.34
C GLU A 95 3.61 4.60 -10.82
N ASP A 96 2.55 4.53 -11.61
CA ASP A 96 2.66 4.77 -13.04
C ASP A 96 3.20 6.16 -13.36
N LEU A 97 2.74 7.16 -12.62
CA LEU A 97 3.23 8.52 -12.85
C LEU A 97 4.66 8.69 -12.37
N LEU A 98 5.01 8.07 -11.25
CA LEU A 98 6.37 8.18 -10.72
C LEU A 98 7.38 7.44 -11.58
N ARG A 99 6.95 6.45 -12.32
CA ARG A 99 7.84 5.68 -13.17
C ARG A 99 8.56 6.53 -14.19
N ALA A 100 7.92 7.60 -14.65
CA ALA A 100 8.52 8.50 -15.63
C ALA A 100 9.78 9.18 -15.09
N TYR A 101 9.89 9.30 -13.78
CA TYR A 101 11.05 9.94 -13.15
C TYR A 101 12.13 8.93 -12.75
N GLY A 102 11.76 7.67 -12.66
CA GLY A 102 12.67 6.60 -12.28
C GLY A 102 12.51 6.22 -10.82
N ILE A 103 11.91 5.06 -10.58
CA ILE A 103 11.74 4.56 -9.21
C ILE A 103 12.97 3.71 -8.88
N LYS A 104 13.71 4.12 -7.85
CA LYS A 104 14.90 3.39 -7.42
C LYS A 104 14.58 2.21 -6.54
N GLU A 105 13.62 2.36 -5.65
CA GLU A 105 13.25 1.32 -4.70
C GLU A 105 11.77 1.43 -4.40
N THR A 106 11.16 0.28 -4.15
CA THR A 106 9.78 0.20 -3.73
C THR A 106 9.67 -0.81 -2.61
N VAL A 107 9.03 -0.42 -1.52
CA VAL A 107 8.78 -1.33 -0.41
C VAL A 107 7.29 -1.29 -0.11
N ARG A 108 6.68 -2.46 0.05
CA ARG A 108 5.26 -2.58 0.33
C ARG A 108 5.03 -3.38 1.59
N THR A 109 4.00 -3.01 2.32
CA THR A 109 3.62 -3.78 3.52
C THR A 109 2.79 -5.00 3.19
N GLY A 110 2.14 -4.99 2.05
CA GLY A 110 1.09 -5.95 1.78
C GLY A 110 -0.25 -5.36 2.17
N LYS A 111 -1.31 -5.96 1.69
CA LYS A 111 -2.66 -5.43 1.88
C LYS A 111 -3.26 -5.87 3.21
N VAL A 112 -4.03 -4.97 3.81
CA VAL A 112 -4.91 -5.31 4.92
C VAL A 112 -6.32 -5.00 4.45
N ALA A 113 -7.28 -5.75 4.99
CA ALA A 113 -8.66 -5.64 4.51
C ALA A 113 -9.65 -5.89 5.63
N LEU A 114 -10.77 -5.19 5.56
CA LEU A 114 -11.90 -5.38 6.45
C LEU A 114 -13.16 -5.33 5.61
N SER A 115 -14.15 -6.12 6.01
CA SER A 115 -15.43 -6.03 5.33
C SER A 115 -16.11 -4.72 5.71
N ARG A 116 -16.91 -4.20 4.79
CA ARG A 116 -17.65 -2.98 5.06
C ARG A 116 -18.74 -3.25 6.08
N SER A 117 -19.09 -2.20 6.83
CA SER A 117 -20.16 -2.31 7.80
C SER A 117 -21.48 -2.54 7.09
N SER A 118 -22.40 -3.21 7.80
CA SER A 118 -23.74 -3.39 7.29
C SER A 118 -24.43 -2.03 7.17
N ARG A 119 -25.25 -1.88 6.15
CA ARG A 119 -26.00 -0.67 5.92
C ARG A 119 -27.46 -0.78 6.36
N ASP A 120 -27.81 -1.90 6.92
CA ASP A 120 -29.20 -2.13 7.36
C ASP A 120 -29.55 -1.35 8.59
#